data_831d1e9e4da77a9b48803a3c77c94001
#
_entry.id   831d1e9e4da77a9b48803a3c77c94001
#
_cell.length_a   1.000
_cell.length_b   1.000
_cell.length_c   1.000
_cell.angle_alpha   90.00
_cell.angle_beta   90.00
_cell.angle_gamma   90.00
#
_symmetry.space_group_name_H-M   'P 1'
#
loop_
_entity.id
_entity.type
_entity.pdbx_description
1 polymer ?
#
loop_
_entity_poly.entity_id
_entity_poly.type
_entity_poly.pdbx_seq_one_letter_code
_entity_poly.pdbx_strand_id
1 'polypeptide(L)'
;MASKQQTRQSKSKLAVLKERSLQAEQGGGVLRIDKQHQSGKMTARERIEFLLDEGSFEEFDKLVVHRSKDFGLEQQQYPGDGVVTGFGLIDGRNVFVFAQDFTVFGGSLSETHAEKICKVMDLAMKVGAPIIGLNDSGGARIQEGVVSLGGYADIFLRNTLASGVVPQISCIMGPCAGGAVYSPAITDFNVMVKDTSYMFITGPDVIKTVTHEEVTKEELGGAITHNKLSGVAHFAADSDEHALRIVRELLSFIPSNNLEDPPRISISDPIDRAEPKLNEIVPEASNQPYDIREVINYIVDDGYFFEVQQLFAPNICVGFARLGGRSVGIVANQPAFLAGVLDIDASVKGARFVRFCDCFNIPLVTFEDVPGFLPGVSQEHGGIIIHGAKLLYAFAEATVPKVTVITRKAYGGAYCVMASKHIRTDVNLAWPTAEIAVMGAEGAVGILYRRELNDATDKDAARRAKVLELEEKFANPYVAAERGFVDEVIEPAQTRPKLIRALSLLENKRDSNPPRKHGNIPL
;
A
#
# COMPACT_ATOMS: atom_id res chain seq x y z
N MET A 1 13.89 67.63 37.52
CA MET A 1 13.75 66.62 36.43
C MET A 1 14.11 65.27 36.97
N ALA A 2 13.12 64.46 37.34
CA ALA A 2 13.33 63.08 37.84
C ALA A 2 13.19 62.14 36.67
N SER A 3 14.29 61.46 36.29
CA SER A 3 14.31 60.42 35.27
C SER A 3 13.60 59.18 35.81
N LYS A 4 12.47 58.82 35.21
CA LYS A 4 11.83 57.53 35.42
C LYS A 4 12.72 56.42 34.81
N GLN A 5 13.60 55.80 35.57
CA GLN A 5 14.17 54.49 35.25
C GLN A 5 13.05 53.47 35.39
N GLN A 6 12.47 53.03 34.26
CA GLN A 6 11.66 51.80 34.21
C GLN A 6 12.58 50.60 34.46
N THR A 7 12.53 50.05 35.65
CA THR A 7 13.15 48.76 36.00
C THR A 7 12.48 47.67 35.16
N ARG A 8 13.16 47.22 34.10
CA ARG A 8 12.81 46.01 33.38
C ARG A 8 12.91 44.84 34.39
N GLN A 9 11.78 44.43 34.98
CA GLN A 9 11.73 43.18 35.73
C GLN A 9 12.12 42.07 34.79
N SER A 10 13.28 41.40 35.00
CA SER A 10 13.72 40.28 34.19
C SER A 10 12.74 39.14 34.43
N LYS A 11 12.06 38.65 33.36
CA LYS A 11 11.23 37.45 33.40
C LYS A 11 12.07 36.28 33.94
N SER A 12 11.48 35.40 34.75
CA SER A 12 12.16 34.19 35.17
C SER A 12 12.53 33.33 33.97
N LYS A 13 13.60 32.54 34.02
CA LYS A 13 14.01 31.63 32.95
C LYS A 13 12.88 30.66 32.54
N LEU A 14 12.11 30.18 33.51
CA LEU A 14 10.94 29.29 33.27
C LEU A 14 9.83 30.05 32.52
N ALA A 15 9.58 31.35 32.85
CA ALA A 15 8.58 32.13 32.12
C ALA A 15 9.01 32.34 30.65
N VAL A 16 10.29 32.55 30.40
CA VAL A 16 10.84 32.67 29.04
C VAL A 16 10.68 31.34 28.25
N LEU A 17 10.93 30.19 28.89
CA LEU A 17 10.74 28.89 28.26
C LEU A 17 9.25 28.70 27.87
N LYS A 18 8.33 28.94 28.80
CA LYS A 18 6.88 28.83 28.53
C LYS A 18 6.42 29.74 27.38
N GLU A 19 6.90 31.01 27.36
CA GLU A 19 6.57 31.95 26.30
C GLU A 19 7.07 31.47 24.93
N ARG A 20 8.32 30.99 24.84
CA ARG A 20 8.88 30.44 23.59
C ARG A 20 8.17 29.16 23.14
N SER A 21 7.80 28.28 24.07
CA SER A 21 7.02 27.08 23.74
C SER A 21 5.65 27.43 23.17
N LEU A 22 4.93 28.37 23.82
CA LEU A 22 3.64 28.85 23.31
C LEU A 22 3.76 29.52 21.94
N GLN A 23 4.83 30.29 21.72
CA GLN A 23 5.08 30.90 20.41
C GLN A 23 5.29 29.84 19.32
N ALA A 24 6.02 28.76 19.61
CA ALA A 24 6.24 27.65 18.68
C ALA A 24 4.94 26.89 18.37
N GLU A 25 4.03 26.77 19.34
CA GLU A 25 2.74 26.09 19.16
C GLU A 25 1.76 26.89 18.29
N GLN A 26 1.94 28.20 18.17
CA GLN A 26 1.09 29.06 17.37
C GLN A 26 1.36 28.98 15.85
N GLY A 27 2.42 28.28 15.42
CA GLY A 27 2.77 28.16 14.01
C GLY A 27 2.78 29.50 13.27
N GLY A 28 2.00 29.60 12.19
CA GLY A 28 1.84 30.85 11.41
C GLY A 28 0.93 31.89 12.05
N GLY A 29 0.36 31.65 13.24
CA GLY A 29 -0.54 32.53 13.98
C GLY A 29 -2.02 32.34 13.65
N VAL A 30 -2.88 32.86 14.53
CA VAL A 30 -4.33 32.62 14.56
C VAL A 30 -5.00 32.81 13.20
N LEU A 31 -4.70 33.90 12.48
CA LEU A 31 -5.34 34.18 11.18
C LEU A 31 -5.06 33.10 10.13
N ARG A 32 -3.86 32.52 10.14
CA ARG A 32 -3.51 31.44 9.20
C ARG A 32 -4.09 30.09 9.64
N ILE A 33 -4.17 29.85 10.94
CA ILE A 33 -4.85 28.68 11.53
C ILE A 33 -6.35 28.72 11.18
N ASP A 34 -7.03 29.86 11.38
CA ASP A 34 -8.43 30.04 11.03
C ASP A 34 -8.68 29.75 9.53
N LYS A 35 -7.76 30.22 8.66
CA LYS A 35 -7.85 29.94 7.22
C LYS A 35 -7.67 28.44 6.90
N GLN A 36 -6.78 27.75 7.61
CA GLN A 36 -6.58 26.30 7.49
C GLN A 36 -7.88 25.56 7.83
N HIS A 37 -8.50 25.89 8.97
CA HIS A 37 -9.79 25.31 9.39
C HIS A 37 -10.93 25.62 8.42
N GLN A 38 -11.02 26.86 7.91
CA GLN A 38 -12.02 27.26 6.89
C GLN A 38 -11.89 26.45 5.58
N SER A 39 -10.70 25.93 5.28
CA SER A 39 -10.48 25.05 4.13
C SER A 39 -10.77 23.57 4.44
N GLY A 40 -11.34 23.25 5.60
CA GLY A 40 -11.68 21.89 6.01
C GLY A 40 -10.49 21.03 6.47
N LYS A 41 -9.35 21.67 6.81
CA LYS A 41 -8.12 20.97 7.20
C LYS A 41 -7.77 21.21 8.67
N MET A 42 -7.22 20.20 9.31
CA MET A 42 -6.60 20.32 10.63
C MET A 42 -5.22 20.98 10.51
N THR A 43 -4.74 21.58 11.61
CA THR A 43 -3.34 22.01 11.74
C THR A 43 -2.40 20.81 11.89
N ALA A 44 -1.10 21.02 11.67
CA ALA A 44 -0.09 19.95 11.87
C ALA A 44 -0.12 19.36 13.29
N ARG A 45 -0.36 20.18 14.32
CA ARG A 45 -0.44 19.71 15.71
C ARG A 45 -1.69 18.92 15.99
N GLU A 46 -2.86 19.39 15.55
CA GLU A 46 -4.13 18.68 15.69
C GLU A 46 -4.09 17.30 15.02
N ARG A 47 -3.45 17.21 13.85
CA ARG A 47 -3.22 15.93 13.14
C ARG A 47 -2.39 14.97 13.97
N ILE A 48 -1.30 15.45 14.60
CA ILE A 48 -0.46 14.62 15.47
C ILE A 48 -1.21 14.18 16.73
N GLU A 49 -1.93 15.09 17.38
CA GLU A 49 -2.74 14.81 18.58
C GLU A 49 -3.84 13.78 18.28
N PHE A 50 -4.46 13.85 17.09
CA PHE A 50 -5.46 12.87 16.69
C PHE A 50 -4.87 11.51 16.32
N LEU A 51 -3.69 11.50 15.72
CA LEU A 51 -3.02 10.29 15.26
C LEU A 51 -2.49 9.45 16.42
N LEU A 52 -1.88 10.09 17.42
CA LEU A 52 -1.16 9.42 18.49
C LEU A 52 -2.06 9.14 19.69
N ASP A 53 -1.64 8.22 20.54
CA ASP A 53 -2.29 7.96 21.83
C ASP A 53 -2.18 9.20 22.72
N GLU A 54 -3.25 9.50 23.46
CA GLU A 54 -3.37 10.71 24.27
C GLU A 54 -2.17 10.93 25.20
N GLY A 55 -1.57 12.11 25.12
CA GLY A 55 -0.42 12.51 25.96
C GLY A 55 0.89 11.81 25.66
N SER A 56 0.99 11.03 24.58
CA SER A 56 2.21 10.27 24.24
C SER A 56 3.20 11.05 23.38
N PHE A 57 2.83 12.20 22.83
CA PHE A 57 3.67 12.94 21.89
C PHE A 57 4.84 13.65 22.56
N GLU A 58 6.05 13.34 22.12
CA GLU A 58 7.30 14.01 22.50
C GLU A 58 7.90 14.75 21.29
N GLU A 59 7.85 16.07 21.32
CA GLU A 59 8.29 16.93 20.22
C GLU A 59 9.80 17.17 20.23
N PHE A 60 10.46 17.00 19.10
CA PHE A 60 11.84 17.35 18.87
C PHE A 60 11.99 18.67 18.10
N ASP A 61 13.06 19.42 18.41
CA ASP A 61 13.47 20.62 17.67
C ASP A 61 12.39 21.72 17.57
N LYS A 62 11.51 21.80 18.58
CA LYS A 62 10.40 22.76 18.66
C LYS A 62 10.84 24.23 18.49
N LEU A 63 12.05 24.57 18.93
CA LEU A 63 12.58 25.95 18.94
C LEU A 63 13.53 26.24 17.77
N VAL A 64 13.75 25.27 16.86
CA VAL A 64 14.60 25.49 15.67
C VAL A 64 13.94 26.50 14.73
N VAL A 65 14.75 27.35 14.12
CA VAL A 65 14.32 28.34 13.13
C VAL A 65 15.20 28.24 11.88
N HIS A 66 14.69 28.70 10.72
CA HIS A 66 15.48 28.73 9.50
C HIS A 66 16.72 29.62 9.62
N ARG A 67 17.71 29.43 8.76
CA ARG A 67 19.01 30.14 8.76
C ARG A 67 19.10 31.18 7.63
N SER A 68 18.07 31.29 6.79
CA SER A 68 18.06 32.21 5.65
C SER A 68 18.10 33.68 6.12
N LYS A 69 18.91 34.50 5.42
CA LYS A 69 19.08 35.95 5.67
C LYS A 69 18.63 36.80 4.49
N ASP A 70 18.18 36.15 3.41
CA ASP A 70 17.81 36.82 2.18
C ASP A 70 16.29 36.98 2.07
N PHE A 71 15.84 37.85 1.18
CA PHE A 71 14.44 38.12 0.87
C PHE A 71 13.57 38.53 2.06
N GLY A 72 14.16 39.10 3.13
CA GLY A 72 13.44 39.54 4.33
C GLY A 72 13.06 38.40 5.29
N LEU A 73 13.55 37.19 5.06
CA LEU A 73 13.27 36.02 5.92
C LEU A 73 13.89 36.20 7.31
N GLU A 74 15.01 36.92 7.45
CA GLU A 74 15.65 37.21 8.73
C GLU A 74 14.71 37.87 9.75
N GLN A 75 13.64 38.54 9.26
CA GLN A 75 12.61 39.18 10.08
C GLN A 75 11.39 38.30 10.35
N GLN A 76 11.30 37.13 9.71
CA GLN A 76 10.15 36.24 9.74
C GLN A 76 10.55 34.85 10.30
N GLN A 77 11.03 34.82 11.52
CA GLN A 77 11.46 33.59 12.15
C GLN A 77 10.31 32.92 12.94
N TYR A 78 9.87 31.77 12.44
CA TYR A 78 8.85 30.94 13.09
C TYR A 78 9.55 29.75 13.76
N PRO A 79 9.44 29.57 15.12
CA PRO A 79 9.96 28.39 15.78
C PRO A 79 9.32 27.12 15.22
N GLY A 80 10.11 26.08 15.01
CA GLY A 80 9.69 24.84 14.37
C GLY A 80 9.84 24.83 12.84
N ASP A 81 10.03 26.00 12.21
CA ASP A 81 10.28 26.19 10.78
C ASP A 81 9.34 25.42 9.84
N GLY A 82 8.04 25.42 10.14
CA GLY A 82 7.01 24.86 9.27
C GLY A 82 6.92 23.33 9.28
N VAL A 83 7.53 22.65 10.25
CA VAL A 83 7.32 21.22 10.49
C VAL A 83 7.36 20.87 11.97
N VAL A 84 6.38 20.08 12.42
CA VAL A 84 6.36 19.50 13.76
C VAL A 84 6.91 18.08 13.66
N THR A 85 7.92 17.75 14.47
CA THR A 85 8.62 16.46 14.41
C THR A 85 8.77 15.87 15.80
N GLY A 86 8.65 14.54 15.92
CA GLY A 86 8.79 13.87 17.20
C GLY A 86 8.45 12.39 17.12
N PHE A 87 8.14 11.82 18.26
CA PHE A 87 7.65 10.45 18.38
C PHE A 87 6.50 10.37 19.37
N GLY A 88 5.76 9.28 19.32
CA GLY A 88 4.68 8.97 20.24
C GLY A 88 4.25 7.53 20.12
N LEU A 89 3.08 7.21 20.63
CA LEU A 89 2.52 5.87 20.61
C LEU A 89 1.30 5.78 19.70
N ILE A 90 1.15 4.66 19.01
CA ILE A 90 -0.11 4.23 18.40
C ILE A 90 -0.39 2.83 18.91
N ASP A 91 -1.51 2.68 19.62
CA ASP A 91 -1.91 1.43 20.29
C ASP A 91 -0.75 0.83 21.14
N GLY A 92 -0.05 1.72 21.87
CA GLY A 92 1.07 1.39 22.75
C GLY A 92 2.40 1.13 22.06
N ARG A 93 2.50 1.21 20.73
CA ARG A 93 3.73 1.00 19.95
C ARG A 93 4.36 2.32 19.53
N ASN A 94 5.69 2.42 19.64
CA ASN A 94 6.43 3.61 19.22
C ASN A 94 6.30 3.85 17.70
N VAL A 95 6.04 5.10 17.34
CA VAL A 95 6.08 5.59 15.97
C VAL A 95 6.78 6.95 15.93
N PHE A 96 7.46 7.23 14.82
CA PHE A 96 8.03 8.56 14.56
C PHE A 96 7.16 9.30 13.55
N VAL A 97 6.94 10.59 13.80
CA VAL A 97 6.04 11.42 13.00
C VAL A 97 6.70 12.74 12.65
N PHE A 98 6.46 13.18 11.43
CA PHE A 98 6.64 14.58 11.03
C PHE A 98 5.36 15.09 10.38
N ALA A 99 4.95 16.33 10.70
CA ALA A 99 3.77 16.96 10.14
C ALA A 99 4.15 18.35 9.60
N GLN A 100 3.99 18.55 8.30
CA GLN A 100 4.26 19.84 7.67
C GLN A 100 3.16 20.83 8.02
N ASP A 101 3.55 22.01 8.49
CA ASP A 101 2.64 23.08 8.90
C ASP A 101 2.47 24.10 7.76
N PHE A 102 1.37 23.95 7.03
CA PHE A 102 1.05 24.84 5.91
C PHE A 102 0.85 26.30 6.34
N THR A 103 0.59 26.56 7.62
CA THR A 103 0.44 27.94 8.15
C THR A 103 1.77 28.69 8.16
N VAL A 104 2.91 27.99 8.11
CA VAL A 104 4.26 28.56 8.10
C VAL A 104 4.88 28.37 6.71
N PHE A 105 5.01 29.45 5.96
CA PHE A 105 5.57 29.46 4.59
C PHE A 105 4.95 28.42 3.63
N GLY A 106 3.66 28.09 3.82
CA GLY A 106 2.99 27.06 3.03
C GLY A 106 3.60 25.67 3.21
N GLY A 107 4.16 25.34 4.36
CA GLY A 107 4.82 24.07 4.63
C GLY A 107 6.05 23.81 3.75
N SER A 108 6.61 24.84 3.10
CA SER A 108 7.72 24.67 2.17
C SER A 108 9.01 24.21 2.86
N LEU A 109 9.73 23.30 2.22
CA LEU A 109 10.95 22.69 2.76
C LEU A 109 12.11 23.66 2.72
N SER A 110 12.68 23.97 3.88
CA SER A 110 13.97 24.65 4.06
C SER A 110 15.07 23.62 4.41
N GLU A 111 16.31 24.10 4.55
CA GLU A 111 17.40 23.30 5.10
C GLU A 111 17.05 22.73 6.49
N THR A 112 16.67 23.61 7.43
CA THR A 112 16.37 23.21 8.82
C THR A 112 15.10 22.37 8.93
N HIS A 113 14.10 22.62 8.11
CA HIS A 113 12.91 21.77 7.98
C HIS A 113 13.31 20.32 7.58
N ALA A 114 14.18 20.19 6.56
CA ALA A 114 14.70 18.90 6.13
C ALA A 114 15.55 18.22 7.22
N GLU A 115 16.43 18.95 7.89
CA GLU A 115 17.25 18.41 8.99
C GLU A 115 16.40 17.83 10.12
N LYS A 116 15.28 18.47 10.47
CA LYS A 116 14.33 17.97 11.47
C LYS A 116 13.68 16.65 11.04
N ILE A 117 13.21 16.56 9.79
CA ILE A 117 12.65 15.33 9.23
C ILE A 117 13.70 14.22 9.22
N CYS A 118 14.89 14.52 8.70
CA CYS A 118 16.00 13.56 8.64
C CYS A 118 16.36 13.00 10.02
N LYS A 119 16.36 13.85 11.04
CA LYS A 119 16.66 13.45 12.43
C LYS A 119 15.67 12.41 12.96
N VAL A 120 14.34 12.63 12.76
CA VAL A 120 13.35 11.65 13.23
C VAL A 120 13.39 10.36 12.40
N MET A 121 13.67 10.43 11.10
CA MET A 121 13.88 9.25 10.27
C MET A 121 15.11 8.43 10.72
N ASP A 122 16.23 9.09 11.01
CA ASP A 122 17.44 8.44 11.51
C ASP A 122 17.21 7.76 12.88
N LEU A 123 16.42 8.40 13.76
CA LEU A 123 16.05 7.82 15.05
C LEU A 123 15.11 6.63 14.89
N ALA A 124 14.11 6.73 14.01
CA ALA A 124 13.17 5.64 13.70
C ALA A 124 13.92 4.38 13.25
N MET A 125 14.88 4.53 12.33
CA MET A 125 15.71 3.41 11.87
C MET A 125 16.59 2.81 12.99
N LYS A 126 17.10 3.65 13.90
CA LYS A 126 17.94 3.19 15.02
C LYS A 126 17.16 2.37 16.04
N VAL A 127 15.88 2.68 16.25
CA VAL A 127 15.06 1.99 17.25
C VAL A 127 14.13 0.96 16.62
N GLY A 128 14.03 0.90 15.29
CA GLY A 128 13.16 -0.03 14.58
C GLY A 128 11.68 0.30 14.75
N ALA A 129 11.28 1.55 14.47
CA ALA A 129 9.88 2.01 14.58
C ALA A 129 9.37 2.64 13.28
N PRO A 130 8.06 2.54 12.98
CA PRO A 130 7.46 3.13 11.79
C PRO A 130 7.66 4.64 11.68
N ILE A 131 7.73 5.14 10.42
CA ILE A 131 7.82 6.55 10.09
C ILE A 131 6.51 6.97 9.43
N ILE A 132 5.86 8.02 9.96
CA ILE A 132 4.62 8.57 9.44
C ILE A 132 4.85 10.02 9.03
N GLY A 133 4.68 10.32 7.74
CA GLY A 133 4.74 11.67 7.20
C GLY A 133 3.33 12.23 6.97
N LEU A 134 2.99 13.34 7.62
CA LEU A 134 1.76 14.10 7.39
C LEU A 134 2.11 15.28 6.49
N ASN A 135 1.86 15.10 5.19
CA ASN A 135 2.37 15.98 4.14
C ASN A 135 1.35 17.06 3.77
N ASP A 136 1.76 18.32 3.88
CA ASP A 136 0.97 19.52 3.51
C ASP A 136 1.95 20.64 3.12
N SER A 137 2.46 20.61 1.86
CA SER A 137 3.60 21.45 1.46
C SER A 137 3.50 21.95 0.03
N GLY A 138 3.81 23.21 -0.16
CA GLY A 138 3.99 23.81 -1.47
C GLY A 138 5.29 23.43 -2.20
N GLY A 139 6.12 22.54 -1.63
CA GLY A 139 7.38 22.10 -2.23
C GLY A 139 8.62 22.78 -1.65
N ALA A 140 9.65 23.00 -2.46
CA ALA A 140 10.90 23.63 -2.03
C ALA A 140 10.70 25.11 -1.67
N ARG A 141 11.33 25.56 -0.59
CA ARG A 141 11.38 27.00 -0.23
C ARG A 141 12.29 27.73 -1.21
N ILE A 142 11.70 28.40 -2.19
CA ILE A 142 12.41 29.04 -3.32
C ILE A 142 13.48 30.02 -2.84
N GLN A 143 13.22 30.74 -1.75
CA GLN A 143 14.13 31.72 -1.17
C GLN A 143 15.44 31.14 -0.65
N GLU A 144 15.48 29.82 -0.38
CA GLU A 144 16.69 29.10 0.06
C GLU A 144 17.43 28.42 -1.09
N GLY A 145 16.87 28.44 -2.30
CA GLY A 145 17.54 27.96 -3.50
C GLY A 145 17.96 26.49 -3.43
N VAL A 146 19.21 26.19 -3.81
CA VAL A 146 19.73 24.83 -3.91
C VAL A 146 19.81 24.08 -2.57
N VAL A 147 19.87 24.79 -1.46
CA VAL A 147 19.93 24.17 -0.11
C VAL A 147 18.63 23.42 0.20
N SER A 148 17.49 23.99 -0.22
CA SER A 148 16.19 23.31 -0.13
C SER A 148 16.15 22.02 -0.97
N LEU A 149 16.76 22.03 -2.17
CA LEU A 149 16.87 20.83 -2.99
C LEU A 149 17.77 19.76 -2.34
N GLY A 150 18.89 20.18 -1.73
CA GLY A 150 19.75 19.30 -0.93
C GLY A 150 18.96 18.62 0.19
N GLY A 151 18.12 19.38 0.90
CA GLY A 151 17.25 18.85 1.95
C GLY A 151 16.28 17.76 1.46
N TYR A 152 15.68 17.92 0.27
CA TYR A 152 14.88 16.84 -0.33
C TYR A 152 15.71 15.59 -0.64
N ALA A 153 16.91 15.78 -1.20
CA ALA A 153 17.79 14.64 -1.51
C ALA A 153 18.17 13.85 -0.24
N ASP A 154 18.42 14.55 0.87
CA ASP A 154 18.69 13.93 2.17
C ASP A 154 17.51 13.11 2.71
N ILE A 155 16.28 13.55 2.49
CA ILE A 155 15.06 12.81 2.83
C ILE A 155 14.92 11.57 1.93
N PHE A 156 15.10 11.72 0.60
CA PHE A 156 15.00 10.60 -0.36
C PHE A 156 16.01 9.49 -0.06
N LEU A 157 17.24 9.85 0.31
CA LEU A 157 18.24 8.90 0.73
C LEU A 157 17.73 8.07 1.94
N ARG A 158 17.14 8.74 2.93
CA ARG A 158 16.61 8.07 4.13
C ARG A 158 15.38 7.23 3.83
N ASN A 159 14.47 7.67 2.96
CA ASN A 159 13.37 6.83 2.49
C ASN A 159 13.89 5.54 1.85
N THR A 160 14.93 5.64 1.01
CA THR A 160 15.54 4.48 0.35
C THR A 160 16.21 3.53 1.36
N LEU A 161 16.96 4.06 2.33
CA LEU A 161 17.62 3.25 3.35
C LEU A 161 16.65 2.61 4.34
N ALA A 162 15.52 3.25 4.61
CA ALA A 162 14.46 2.74 5.49
C ALA A 162 13.54 1.72 4.79
N SER A 163 13.55 1.67 3.46
CA SER A 163 12.69 0.76 2.66
C SER A 163 12.96 -0.69 3.01
N GLY A 164 11.90 -1.41 3.43
CA GLY A 164 11.97 -2.79 3.89
C GLY A 164 12.67 -2.99 5.24
N VAL A 165 13.00 -1.90 5.97
CA VAL A 165 13.58 -1.94 7.32
C VAL A 165 12.54 -1.52 8.35
N VAL A 166 11.90 -0.38 8.16
CA VAL A 166 10.78 0.10 8.98
C VAL A 166 9.65 0.54 8.06
N PRO A 167 8.38 0.32 8.43
CA PRO A 167 7.24 0.79 7.64
C PRO A 167 7.25 2.30 7.49
N GLN A 168 7.00 2.78 6.28
CA GLN A 168 6.92 4.20 5.94
C GLN A 168 5.54 4.52 5.37
N ILE A 169 4.80 5.39 6.03
CA ILE A 169 3.45 5.78 5.62
C ILE A 169 3.41 7.28 5.36
N SER A 170 2.95 7.66 4.19
CA SER A 170 2.72 9.06 3.82
C SER A 170 1.23 9.36 3.78
N CYS A 171 0.80 10.37 4.52
CA CYS A 171 -0.55 10.88 4.51
C CYS A 171 -0.55 12.27 3.87
N ILE A 172 -1.17 12.40 2.70
CA ILE A 172 -1.21 13.65 1.94
C ILE A 172 -2.49 14.40 2.33
N MET A 173 -2.32 15.47 3.07
CA MET A 173 -3.40 16.21 3.74
C MET A 173 -3.50 17.67 3.25
N GLY A 174 -2.87 17.95 2.13
CA GLY A 174 -2.86 19.24 1.46
C GLY A 174 -2.09 19.17 0.15
N PRO A 175 -1.66 20.30 -0.42
CA PRO A 175 -0.77 20.29 -1.58
C PRO A 175 0.51 19.50 -1.30
N CYS A 176 0.94 18.74 -2.32
CA CYS A 176 2.23 18.04 -2.33
C CYS A 176 2.76 18.13 -3.78
N ALA A 177 3.65 19.11 -4.04
CA ALA A 177 4.04 19.47 -5.39
C ALA A 177 5.56 19.46 -5.59
N GLY A 178 6.01 19.22 -6.81
CA GLY A 178 7.42 19.24 -7.19
C GLY A 178 8.23 18.18 -6.45
N GLY A 179 9.34 18.56 -5.83
CA GLY A 179 10.19 17.64 -5.05
C GLY A 179 9.48 16.92 -3.92
N ALA A 180 8.40 17.50 -3.39
CA ALA A 180 7.63 16.91 -2.28
C ALA A 180 6.96 15.57 -2.63
N VAL A 181 6.67 15.28 -3.90
CA VAL A 181 5.96 14.05 -4.30
C VAL A 181 6.83 12.80 -4.29
N TYR A 182 8.16 12.95 -4.41
CA TYR A 182 9.05 11.80 -4.55
C TYR A 182 9.25 11.03 -3.24
N SER A 183 9.30 11.72 -2.10
CA SER A 183 9.36 11.05 -0.80
C SER A 183 8.14 10.14 -0.57
N PRO A 184 6.87 10.60 -0.71
CA PRO A 184 5.70 9.72 -0.67
C PRO A 184 5.75 8.57 -1.68
N ALA A 185 6.23 8.82 -2.91
CA ALA A 185 6.31 7.78 -3.95
C ALA A 185 7.28 6.63 -3.59
N ILE A 186 8.28 6.89 -2.74
CA ILE A 186 9.22 5.88 -2.24
C ILE A 186 8.63 5.11 -1.04
N THR A 187 7.76 5.73 -0.23
CA THR A 187 7.17 5.13 0.96
C THR A 187 6.25 3.94 0.63
N ASP A 188 5.89 3.15 1.64
CA ASP A 188 5.14 1.91 1.44
C ASP A 188 3.67 2.15 1.13
N PHE A 189 3.04 3.11 1.81
CA PHE A 189 1.63 3.45 1.62
C PHE A 189 1.39 4.95 1.56
N ASN A 190 0.51 5.35 0.64
CA ASN A 190 0.02 6.72 0.48
C ASN A 190 -1.47 6.79 0.78
N VAL A 191 -1.86 7.59 1.76
CA VAL A 191 -3.24 7.96 2.06
C VAL A 191 -3.46 9.38 1.58
N MET A 192 -4.47 9.65 0.76
CA MET A 192 -4.79 11.00 0.29
C MET A 192 -6.18 11.44 0.75
N VAL A 193 -6.30 12.69 1.19
CA VAL A 193 -7.60 13.27 1.57
C VAL A 193 -8.27 13.86 0.32
N LYS A 194 -9.52 13.52 0.07
CA LYS A 194 -10.30 14.04 -1.08
C LYS A 194 -10.46 15.55 -0.98
N ASP A 195 -10.55 16.20 -2.12
CA ASP A 195 -10.88 17.62 -2.29
C ASP A 195 -9.87 18.62 -1.68
N THR A 196 -9.03 18.20 -0.75
CA THR A 196 -8.06 19.06 -0.05
C THR A 196 -6.61 18.72 -0.35
N SER A 197 -6.32 17.52 -0.83
CA SER A 197 -4.96 17.07 -1.12
C SER A 197 -4.72 16.82 -2.61
N TYR A 198 -3.53 17.16 -3.06
CA TYR A 198 -3.11 17.04 -4.44
C TYR A 198 -1.65 16.62 -4.52
N MET A 199 -1.34 15.69 -5.43
CA MET A 199 0.03 15.30 -5.77
C MET A 199 0.27 15.53 -7.27
N PHE A 200 1.28 16.32 -7.63
CA PHE A 200 1.72 16.47 -9.02
C PHE A 200 3.17 17.02 -9.10
N ILE A 201 3.87 16.67 -10.16
CA ILE A 201 5.21 17.19 -10.41
C ILE A 201 5.16 18.69 -10.63
N THR A 202 4.23 19.16 -11.46
CA THR A 202 3.94 20.58 -11.71
C THR A 202 2.44 20.81 -11.74
N GLY A 203 2.01 21.97 -11.24
CA GLY A 203 0.59 22.31 -11.18
C GLY A 203 -0.03 22.67 -12.55
N PRO A 204 -1.37 22.82 -12.61
CA PRO A 204 -2.11 23.09 -13.83
C PRO A 204 -1.61 24.31 -14.64
N ASP A 205 -1.18 25.37 -13.97
CA ASP A 205 -0.70 26.60 -14.64
C ASP A 205 0.57 26.34 -15.47
N VAL A 206 1.49 25.51 -14.95
CA VAL A 206 2.71 25.13 -15.68
C VAL A 206 2.38 24.22 -16.84
N ILE A 207 1.48 23.24 -16.64
CA ILE A 207 0.99 22.34 -17.70
C ILE A 207 0.37 23.14 -18.83
N LYS A 208 -0.53 24.09 -18.51
CA LYS A 208 -1.14 24.97 -19.51
C LYS A 208 -0.11 25.77 -20.30
N THR A 209 0.97 26.22 -19.65
CA THR A 209 2.04 26.98 -20.31
C THR A 209 2.92 26.11 -21.21
N VAL A 210 3.23 24.86 -20.80
CA VAL A 210 4.21 23.99 -21.48
C VAL A 210 3.56 23.07 -22.52
N THR A 211 2.44 22.42 -22.15
CA THR A 211 1.77 21.43 -23.03
C THR A 211 0.47 21.93 -23.63
N HIS A 212 0.00 23.13 -23.20
CA HIS A 212 -1.27 23.73 -23.61
C HIS A 212 -2.51 22.92 -23.23
N GLU A 213 -2.39 22.01 -22.26
CA GLU A 213 -3.51 21.27 -21.72
C GLU A 213 -4.20 22.07 -20.61
N GLU A 214 -5.53 22.05 -20.59
CA GLU A 214 -6.34 22.65 -19.52
C GLU A 214 -6.87 21.53 -18.62
N VAL A 215 -6.49 21.56 -17.34
CA VAL A 215 -6.84 20.55 -16.36
C VAL A 215 -7.00 21.19 -14.98
N THR A 216 -7.94 20.73 -14.20
CA THR A 216 -8.09 21.14 -12.79
C THR A 216 -7.07 20.42 -11.89
N LYS A 217 -6.86 20.94 -10.67
CA LYS A 217 -5.99 20.28 -9.68
C LYS A 217 -6.48 18.86 -9.33
N GLU A 218 -7.80 18.71 -9.20
CA GLU A 218 -8.43 17.44 -8.86
C GLU A 218 -8.28 16.40 -10.00
N GLU A 219 -8.51 16.80 -11.23
CA GLU A 219 -8.34 15.93 -12.40
C GLU A 219 -6.87 15.55 -12.62
N LEU A 220 -5.93 16.47 -12.34
CA LEU A 220 -4.50 16.23 -12.53
C LEU A 220 -3.92 15.31 -11.46
N GLY A 221 -4.22 15.59 -10.20
CA GLY A 221 -3.53 14.94 -9.09
C GLY A 221 -4.32 14.85 -7.79
N GLY A 222 -5.65 14.83 -7.86
CA GLY A 222 -6.52 14.62 -6.71
C GLY A 222 -6.49 13.18 -6.18
N ALA A 223 -7.05 12.98 -5.00
CA ALA A 223 -7.03 11.70 -4.31
C ALA A 223 -7.66 10.56 -5.14
N ILE A 224 -8.79 10.81 -5.79
CA ILE A 224 -9.48 9.81 -6.62
C ILE A 224 -8.70 9.52 -7.90
N THR A 225 -8.11 10.52 -8.53
CA THR A 225 -7.27 10.35 -9.73
C THR A 225 -6.09 9.43 -9.44
N HIS A 226 -5.36 9.68 -8.36
CA HIS A 226 -4.23 8.84 -7.98
C HIS A 226 -4.62 7.48 -7.41
N ASN A 227 -5.80 7.36 -6.82
CA ASN A 227 -6.30 6.08 -6.32
C ASN A 227 -6.86 5.19 -7.44
N LYS A 228 -7.38 5.78 -8.54
CA LYS A 228 -8.06 5.03 -9.62
C LYS A 228 -7.21 4.86 -10.88
N LEU A 229 -6.45 5.88 -11.27
CA LEU A 229 -5.78 5.91 -12.57
C LEU A 229 -4.29 5.60 -12.47
N SER A 230 -3.56 6.24 -11.55
CA SER A 230 -2.10 6.08 -11.45
C SER A 230 -1.65 5.04 -10.43
N GLY A 231 -2.51 4.64 -9.50
CA GLY A 231 -2.17 3.72 -8.42
C GLY A 231 -1.19 4.29 -7.38
N VAL A 232 -0.85 5.57 -7.44
CA VAL A 232 0.07 6.21 -6.47
C VAL A 232 -0.56 6.27 -5.08
N ALA A 233 -1.86 6.58 -4.97
CA ALA A 233 -2.57 6.56 -3.72
C ALA A 233 -3.14 5.16 -3.43
N HIS A 234 -2.89 4.67 -2.23
CA HIS A 234 -3.40 3.38 -1.76
C HIS A 234 -4.80 3.52 -1.14
N PHE A 235 -5.06 4.67 -0.53
CA PHE A 235 -6.33 4.99 0.11
C PHE A 235 -6.77 6.41 -0.19
N ALA A 236 -8.08 6.62 -0.36
CA ALA A 236 -8.72 7.92 -0.50
C ALA A 236 -9.63 8.15 0.70
N ALA A 237 -9.29 9.12 1.54
CA ALA A 237 -10.01 9.44 2.78
C ALA A 237 -10.95 10.63 2.59
N ASP A 238 -12.06 10.66 3.32
CA ASP A 238 -13.07 11.72 3.21
C ASP A 238 -12.71 12.98 4.03
N SER A 239 -11.81 12.85 5.02
CA SER A 239 -11.35 13.93 5.88
C SER A 239 -9.97 13.64 6.46
N ASP A 240 -9.35 14.64 7.12
CA ASP A 240 -8.10 14.47 7.85
C ASP A 240 -8.22 13.36 8.92
N GLU A 241 -9.30 13.36 9.70
CA GLU A 241 -9.53 12.34 10.75
C GLU A 241 -9.70 10.94 10.14
N HIS A 242 -10.42 10.83 9.02
CA HIS A 242 -10.57 9.54 8.34
C HIS A 242 -9.21 9.01 7.85
N ALA A 243 -8.38 9.87 7.28
CA ALA A 243 -7.04 9.50 6.85
C ALA A 243 -6.17 8.99 8.01
N LEU A 244 -6.21 9.68 9.15
CA LEU A 244 -5.45 9.29 10.35
C LEU A 244 -5.96 7.98 10.97
N ARG A 245 -7.28 7.69 10.91
CA ARG A 245 -7.83 6.37 11.30
C ARG A 245 -7.35 5.26 10.38
N ILE A 246 -7.30 5.48 9.04
CA ILE A 246 -6.73 4.52 8.10
C ILE A 246 -5.28 4.21 8.44
N VAL A 247 -4.47 5.21 8.80
CA VAL A 247 -3.07 5.01 9.22
C VAL A 247 -2.99 4.13 10.48
N ARG A 248 -3.80 4.42 11.50
CA ARG A 248 -3.84 3.60 12.74
C ARG A 248 -4.26 2.16 12.43
N GLU A 249 -5.29 1.99 11.63
CA GLU A 249 -5.80 0.67 11.25
C GLU A 249 -4.76 -0.13 10.45
N LEU A 250 -4.12 0.48 9.46
CA LEU A 250 -3.03 -0.13 8.69
C LEU A 250 -1.91 -0.63 9.62
N LEU A 251 -1.48 0.19 10.58
CA LEU A 251 -0.47 -0.18 11.57
C LEU A 251 -0.89 -1.35 12.45
N SER A 252 -2.20 -1.60 12.65
CA SER A 252 -2.65 -2.75 13.42
C SER A 252 -2.34 -4.10 12.76
N PHE A 253 -2.10 -4.13 11.44
CA PHE A 253 -1.77 -5.34 10.69
C PHE A 253 -0.29 -5.58 10.50
N ILE A 254 0.55 -4.54 10.59
CA ILE A 254 1.97 -4.60 10.24
C ILE A 254 2.88 -4.50 11.49
N PRO A 255 4.06 -5.11 11.48
CA PRO A 255 5.01 -5.02 12.60
C PRO A 255 5.67 -3.64 12.67
N SER A 256 6.41 -3.37 13.74
CA SER A 256 7.16 -2.11 13.87
C SER A 256 8.39 -2.04 12.96
N ASN A 257 8.96 -3.19 12.61
CA ASN A 257 10.16 -3.29 11.75
C ASN A 257 10.27 -4.70 11.15
N ASN A 258 11.25 -4.90 10.29
CA ASN A 258 11.47 -6.15 9.56
C ASN A 258 12.03 -7.32 10.42
N LEU A 259 12.36 -7.08 11.67
CA LEU A 259 12.85 -8.12 12.61
C LEU A 259 11.72 -8.67 13.49
N GLU A 260 10.58 -8.02 13.52
CA GLU A 260 9.42 -8.41 14.31
C GLU A 260 8.38 -9.13 13.44
N ASP A 261 7.58 -9.97 14.09
CA ASP A 261 6.39 -10.56 13.47
C ASP A 261 5.21 -9.58 13.55
N PRO A 262 4.23 -9.68 12.62
CA PRO A 262 3.01 -8.90 12.69
C PRO A 262 2.25 -9.08 13.99
N PRO A 263 1.53 -8.04 14.48
CA PRO A 263 0.75 -8.12 15.70
C PRO A 263 -0.30 -9.24 15.63
N ARG A 264 -0.44 -9.99 16.73
CA ARG A 264 -1.53 -10.95 16.92
C ARG A 264 -2.60 -10.35 17.83
N ILE A 265 -3.84 -10.61 17.52
CA ILE A 265 -4.98 -10.21 18.36
C ILE A 265 -5.74 -11.45 18.84
N SER A 266 -6.40 -11.30 19.99
CA SER A 266 -7.38 -12.28 20.43
C SER A 266 -8.64 -12.17 19.59
N ILE A 267 -9.18 -13.29 19.14
CA ILE A 267 -10.40 -13.38 18.34
C ILE A 267 -11.47 -14.19 19.04
N SER A 268 -12.71 -13.89 18.74
CA SER A 268 -13.87 -14.68 19.16
C SER A 268 -14.35 -15.67 18.08
N ASP A 269 -13.93 -15.44 16.81
CA ASP A 269 -14.30 -16.29 15.67
C ASP A 269 -13.59 -17.65 15.75
N PRO A 270 -14.31 -18.80 15.80
CA PRO A 270 -13.71 -20.10 15.97
C PRO A 270 -12.70 -20.43 14.86
N ILE A 271 -11.56 -20.98 15.25
CA ILE A 271 -10.49 -21.35 14.31
C ILE A 271 -10.88 -22.54 13.42
N ASP A 272 -11.81 -23.36 13.85
CA ASP A 272 -12.33 -24.55 13.18
C ASP A 272 -13.67 -24.30 12.47
N ARG A 273 -14.15 -23.05 12.42
CA ARG A 273 -15.38 -22.68 11.73
C ARG A 273 -15.30 -23.09 10.26
N ALA A 274 -16.19 -24.00 9.86
CA ALA A 274 -16.45 -24.31 8.47
C ALA A 274 -17.58 -23.41 7.94
N GLU A 275 -17.52 -23.03 6.66
CA GLU A 275 -18.51 -22.14 6.05
C GLU A 275 -19.19 -22.84 4.85
N PRO A 276 -20.35 -23.47 5.05
CA PRO A 276 -21.04 -24.24 3.99
C PRO A 276 -21.39 -23.42 2.74
N LYS A 277 -21.59 -22.11 2.87
CA LYS A 277 -21.88 -21.23 1.72
C LYS A 277 -20.78 -21.23 0.67
N LEU A 278 -19.54 -21.49 1.07
CA LEU A 278 -18.42 -21.57 0.13
C LEU A 278 -18.57 -22.73 -0.87
N ASN A 279 -19.35 -23.77 -0.55
CA ASN A 279 -19.59 -24.89 -1.47
C ASN A 279 -20.43 -24.48 -2.69
N GLU A 280 -21.15 -23.37 -2.61
CA GLU A 280 -22.09 -22.91 -3.64
C GLU A 280 -21.72 -21.55 -4.25
N ILE A 281 -20.73 -20.83 -3.66
CA ILE A 281 -20.43 -19.45 -4.01
C ILE A 281 -19.77 -19.31 -5.39
N VAL A 282 -18.95 -20.28 -5.78
CA VAL A 282 -18.32 -20.32 -7.10
C VAL A 282 -19.22 -21.04 -8.08
N PRO A 283 -19.70 -20.33 -9.13
CA PRO A 283 -20.56 -20.95 -10.14
C PRO A 283 -19.87 -22.10 -10.86
N GLU A 284 -20.59 -23.19 -11.13
CA GLU A 284 -20.09 -24.31 -11.94
C GLU A 284 -19.71 -23.88 -13.36
N ALA A 285 -20.50 -22.96 -13.95
CA ALA A 285 -20.19 -22.42 -15.27
C ALA A 285 -19.01 -21.46 -15.20
N SER A 286 -17.91 -21.83 -15.85
CA SER A 286 -16.63 -21.09 -15.78
C SER A 286 -16.69 -19.66 -16.35
N ASN A 287 -17.71 -19.35 -17.15
CA ASN A 287 -17.94 -18.00 -17.71
C ASN A 287 -18.83 -17.09 -16.83
N GLN A 288 -19.39 -17.61 -15.73
CA GLN A 288 -20.21 -16.83 -14.81
C GLN A 288 -19.31 -16.17 -13.77
N PRO A 289 -19.35 -14.80 -13.64
CA PRO A 289 -18.53 -14.10 -12.66
C PRO A 289 -19.09 -14.25 -11.23
N TYR A 290 -18.21 -14.09 -10.25
CA TYR A 290 -18.53 -13.93 -8.82
C TYR A 290 -17.56 -12.92 -8.20
N ASP A 291 -17.89 -12.38 -7.02
CA ASP A 291 -16.99 -11.46 -6.30
C ASP A 291 -16.12 -12.24 -5.32
N ILE A 292 -14.81 -12.24 -5.54
CA ILE A 292 -13.86 -12.93 -4.65
C ILE A 292 -13.84 -12.35 -3.24
N ARG A 293 -14.27 -11.09 -3.05
CA ARG A 293 -14.36 -10.47 -1.71
C ARG A 293 -15.36 -11.21 -0.82
N GLU A 294 -16.44 -11.74 -1.38
CA GLU A 294 -17.39 -12.56 -0.63
C GLU A 294 -16.73 -13.83 -0.11
N VAL A 295 -15.93 -14.50 -0.95
CA VAL A 295 -15.13 -15.67 -0.54
C VAL A 295 -14.17 -15.31 0.59
N ILE A 296 -13.42 -14.23 0.43
CA ILE A 296 -12.48 -13.74 1.44
C ILE A 296 -13.20 -13.48 2.76
N ASN A 297 -14.32 -12.74 2.73
CA ASN A 297 -15.08 -12.36 3.93
C ASN A 297 -15.63 -13.59 4.68
N TYR A 298 -16.02 -14.67 3.98
CA TYR A 298 -16.45 -15.90 4.65
C TYR A 298 -15.29 -16.67 5.32
N ILE A 299 -14.06 -16.44 4.89
CA ILE A 299 -12.87 -17.19 5.35
C ILE A 299 -12.16 -16.48 6.50
N VAL A 300 -11.98 -15.15 6.40
CA VAL A 300 -11.18 -14.39 7.36
C VAL A 300 -11.90 -14.18 8.70
N ASP A 301 -11.14 -13.79 9.73
CA ASP A 301 -11.67 -13.50 11.05
C ASP A 301 -12.68 -12.36 10.97
N ASP A 302 -13.83 -12.53 11.62
CA ASP A 302 -14.93 -11.55 11.70
C ASP A 302 -15.42 -11.04 10.34
N GLY A 303 -15.07 -11.70 9.24
CA GLY A 303 -15.42 -11.30 7.88
C GLY A 303 -14.76 -9.98 7.44
N TYR A 304 -13.64 -9.59 8.06
CA TYR A 304 -13.03 -8.30 7.82
C TYR A 304 -11.79 -8.36 6.93
N PHE A 305 -11.90 -7.70 5.78
CA PHE A 305 -10.83 -7.54 4.79
C PHE A 305 -10.48 -6.07 4.58
N PHE A 306 -9.28 -5.66 4.99
CA PHE A 306 -8.75 -4.31 4.80
C PHE A 306 -8.09 -4.21 3.42
N GLU A 307 -8.91 -3.89 2.40
CA GLU A 307 -8.47 -3.86 1.00
C GLU A 307 -7.60 -2.62 0.71
N VAL A 308 -6.46 -2.84 0.07
CA VAL A 308 -5.52 -1.80 -0.37
C VAL A 308 -5.71 -1.53 -1.86
N GLN A 309 -5.68 -0.27 -2.28
CA GLN A 309 -5.85 0.15 -3.69
C GLN A 309 -7.14 -0.41 -4.32
N GLN A 310 -8.24 -0.37 -3.60
CA GLN A 310 -9.52 -0.95 -4.04
C GLN A 310 -9.98 -0.45 -5.43
N LEU A 311 -9.71 0.81 -5.77
CA LEU A 311 -10.13 1.42 -7.04
C LEU A 311 -9.12 1.23 -8.18
N PHE A 312 -7.87 0.89 -7.89
CA PHE A 312 -6.83 0.64 -8.88
C PHE A 312 -6.75 -0.83 -9.24
N ALA A 313 -6.67 -1.16 -10.53
CA ALA A 313 -6.61 -2.53 -11.01
C ALA A 313 -7.60 -3.47 -10.29
N PRO A 314 -8.93 -3.26 -10.43
CA PRO A 314 -9.94 -3.97 -9.66
C PRO A 314 -10.05 -5.46 -10.03
N ASN A 315 -9.37 -5.91 -11.07
CA ASN A 315 -9.23 -7.30 -11.50
C ASN A 315 -8.30 -8.14 -10.58
N ILE A 316 -7.59 -7.49 -9.64
CA ILE A 316 -6.87 -8.12 -8.54
C ILE A 316 -7.16 -7.40 -7.22
N CYS A 317 -7.51 -8.15 -6.18
CA CYS A 317 -7.68 -7.65 -4.82
C CYS A 317 -6.40 -7.93 -4.03
N VAL A 318 -5.88 -6.91 -3.33
CA VAL A 318 -4.80 -7.05 -2.36
C VAL A 318 -5.19 -6.35 -1.07
N GLY A 319 -4.76 -6.86 0.07
CA GLY A 319 -5.08 -6.24 1.36
C GLY A 319 -4.71 -7.12 2.55
N PHE A 320 -5.02 -6.64 3.72
CA PHE A 320 -4.74 -7.33 4.97
C PHE A 320 -6.01 -7.92 5.57
N ALA A 321 -5.86 -9.06 6.22
CA ALA A 321 -6.90 -9.71 6.99
C ALA A 321 -6.28 -10.44 8.18
N ARG A 322 -7.12 -11.11 8.97
CA ARG A 322 -6.65 -11.99 10.04
C ARG A 322 -7.19 -13.40 9.88
N LEU A 323 -6.36 -14.37 10.21
CA LEU A 323 -6.70 -15.78 10.26
C LEU A 323 -6.18 -16.39 11.56
N GLY A 324 -7.09 -16.71 12.47
CA GLY A 324 -6.75 -17.17 13.81
C GLY A 324 -6.04 -16.08 14.64
N GLY A 325 -6.41 -14.81 14.48
CA GLY A 325 -5.80 -13.64 15.11
C GLY A 325 -4.46 -13.21 14.51
N ARG A 326 -3.93 -13.94 13.53
CA ARG A 326 -2.67 -13.65 12.84
C ARG A 326 -2.93 -12.76 11.62
N SER A 327 -2.19 -11.67 11.46
CA SER A 327 -2.22 -10.86 10.25
C SER A 327 -1.70 -11.64 9.05
N VAL A 328 -2.39 -11.51 7.92
CA VAL A 328 -2.01 -12.11 6.63
C VAL A 328 -2.21 -11.10 5.51
N GLY A 329 -1.39 -11.17 4.48
CA GLY A 329 -1.60 -10.47 3.21
C GLY A 329 -2.41 -11.37 2.27
N ILE A 330 -3.51 -10.83 1.75
CA ILE A 330 -4.35 -11.50 0.76
C ILE A 330 -3.99 -10.98 -0.63
N VAL A 331 -3.83 -11.89 -1.60
CA VAL A 331 -3.72 -11.57 -3.03
C VAL A 331 -4.71 -12.46 -3.77
N ALA A 332 -5.68 -11.87 -4.45
CA ALA A 332 -6.77 -12.63 -5.06
C ALA A 332 -7.14 -12.09 -6.44
N ASN A 333 -7.29 -12.98 -7.44
CA ASN A 333 -7.90 -12.57 -8.70
C ASN A 333 -9.38 -12.25 -8.48
N GLN A 334 -9.88 -11.20 -9.16
CA GLN A 334 -11.28 -10.77 -9.05
C GLN A 334 -12.06 -11.09 -10.32
N PRO A 335 -12.78 -12.23 -10.37
CA PRO A 335 -13.48 -12.65 -11.58
C PRO A 335 -14.60 -11.71 -12.04
N ALA A 336 -15.12 -10.87 -11.15
CA ALA A 336 -16.13 -9.87 -11.51
C ALA A 336 -15.58 -8.73 -12.39
N PHE A 337 -14.26 -8.56 -12.47
CA PHE A 337 -13.59 -7.56 -13.29
C PHE A 337 -12.62 -8.23 -14.26
N LEU A 338 -12.81 -8.00 -15.56
CA LEU A 338 -11.96 -8.58 -16.62
C LEU A 338 -11.73 -10.10 -16.43
N ALA A 339 -12.72 -10.81 -15.88
CA ALA A 339 -12.62 -12.25 -15.55
C ALA A 339 -11.40 -12.63 -14.68
N GLY A 340 -10.81 -11.70 -13.93
CA GLY A 340 -9.63 -11.94 -13.11
C GLY A 340 -8.30 -12.04 -13.85
N VAL A 341 -8.23 -11.64 -15.14
CA VAL A 341 -6.97 -11.66 -15.91
C VAL A 341 -5.92 -10.77 -15.27
N LEU A 342 -4.65 -11.07 -15.49
CA LEU A 342 -3.53 -10.21 -15.12
C LEU A 342 -3.21 -9.26 -16.28
N ASP A 343 -3.40 -7.96 -16.06
CA ASP A 343 -2.90 -6.89 -16.92
C ASP A 343 -1.67 -6.22 -16.28
N ILE A 344 -1.17 -5.16 -16.91
CA ILE A 344 0.00 -4.41 -16.42
C ILE A 344 -0.25 -3.90 -15.00
N ASP A 345 -1.38 -3.26 -14.76
CA ASP A 345 -1.69 -2.61 -13.49
C ASP A 345 -1.90 -3.63 -12.36
N ALA A 346 -2.61 -4.72 -12.64
CA ALA A 346 -2.78 -5.82 -11.69
C ALA A 346 -1.43 -6.46 -11.30
N SER A 347 -0.55 -6.64 -12.29
CA SER A 347 0.79 -7.19 -12.06
C SER A 347 1.66 -6.29 -11.17
N VAL A 348 1.62 -4.98 -11.41
CA VAL A 348 2.37 -4.00 -10.61
C VAL A 348 1.79 -3.90 -9.18
N LYS A 349 0.46 -3.80 -9.05
CA LYS A 349 -0.23 -3.76 -7.75
C LYS A 349 0.08 -5.00 -6.91
N GLY A 350 -0.07 -6.19 -7.49
CA GLY A 350 0.22 -7.45 -6.80
C GLY A 350 1.69 -7.56 -6.40
N ALA A 351 2.61 -7.25 -7.32
CA ALA A 351 4.05 -7.33 -7.05
C ALA A 351 4.49 -6.42 -5.90
N ARG A 352 4.02 -5.16 -5.88
CA ARG A 352 4.33 -4.20 -4.81
C ARG A 352 3.83 -4.70 -3.45
N PHE A 353 2.60 -5.20 -3.40
CA PHE A 353 2.00 -5.69 -2.17
C PHE A 353 2.70 -6.96 -1.64
N VAL A 354 3.01 -7.93 -2.52
CA VAL A 354 3.75 -9.15 -2.15
C VAL A 354 5.12 -8.81 -1.57
N ARG A 355 5.86 -7.89 -2.20
CA ARG A 355 7.17 -7.45 -1.68
C ARG A 355 7.06 -6.77 -0.32
N PHE A 356 6.05 -5.95 -0.11
CA PHE A 356 5.80 -5.35 1.19
C PHE A 356 5.57 -6.41 2.26
N CYS A 357 4.69 -7.38 1.99
CA CYS A 357 4.42 -8.47 2.94
C CYS A 357 5.69 -9.26 3.28
N ASP A 358 6.52 -9.57 2.26
CA ASP A 358 7.78 -10.28 2.48
C ASP A 358 8.79 -9.47 3.31
N CYS A 359 8.91 -8.15 3.07
CA CYS A 359 9.78 -7.28 3.87
C CYS A 359 9.40 -7.26 5.36
N PHE A 360 8.12 -7.42 5.69
CA PHE A 360 7.60 -7.24 7.04
C PHE A 360 7.01 -8.51 7.64
N ASN A 361 7.52 -9.69 7.24
CA ASN A 361 7.17 -10.99 7.82
C ASN A 361 5.68 -11.32 7.81
N ILE A 362 4.91 -10.77 6.87
CA ILE A 362 3.46 -10.98 6.77
C ILE A 362 3.22 -12.19 5.86
N PRO A 363 2.64 -13.30 6.38
CA PRO A 363 2.31 -14.46 5.56
C PRO A 363 1.35 -14.11 4.43
N LEU A 364 1.50 -14.75 3.28
CA LEU A 364 0.69 -14.53 2.08
C LEU A 364 -0.32 -15.67 1.88
N VAL A 365 -1.56 -15.28 1.64
CA VAL A 365 -2.64 -16.19 1.20
C VAL A 365 -3.10 -15.72 -0.17
N THR A 366 -3.01 -16.61 -1.16
CA THR A 366 -3.41 -16.34 -2.54
C THR A 366 -4.69 -17.09 -2.88
N PHE A 367 -5.68 -16.39 -3.44
CA PHE A 367 -6.86 -17.01 -4.06
C PHE A 367 -6.73 -16.87 -5.57
N GLU A 368 -6.72 -17.98 -6.26
CA GLU A 368 -6.45 -18.04 -7.70
C GLU A 368 -7.71 -18.40 -8.49
N ASP A 369 -8.13 -17.46 -9.36
CA ASP A 369 -9.08 -17.68 -10.45
C ASP A 369 -8.65 -16.80 -11.62
N VAL A 370 -7.67 -17.28 -12.40
CA VAL A 370 -6.99 -16.51 -13.45
C VAL A 370 -7.00 -17.24 -14.80
N PRO A 371 -7.65 -16.67 -15.83
CA PRO A 371 -7.67 -17.26 -17.17
C PRO A 371 -6.37 -17.00 -17.98
N GLY A 372 -5.47 -16.15 -17.47
CA GLY A 372 -4.22 -15.79 -18.14
C GLY A 372 -3.82 -14.34 -17.95
N PHE A 373 -2.81 -13.91 -18.71
CA PHE A 373 -2.49 -12.50 -18.90
C PHE A 373 -3.39 -11.89 -19.98
N LEU A 374 -3.72 -10.60 -19.83
CA LEU A 374 -4.58 -9.88 -20.79
C LEU A 374 -3.88 -9.76 -22.15
N PRO A 375 -4.42 -10.35 -23.22
CA PRO A 375 -3.86 -10.20 -24.56
C PRO A 375 -4.23 -8.84 -25.15
N GLY A 376 -3.43 -8.37 -26.10
CA GLY A 376 -3.76 -7.18 -26.89
C GLY A 376 -2.56 -6.27 -27.14
N VAL A 377 -2.64 -5.52 -28.23
CA VAL A 377 -1.54 -4.65 -28.70
C VAL A 377 -1.14 -3.63 -27.64
N SER A 378 -2.12 -3.02 -26.94
CA SER A 378 -1.84 -2.04 -25.88
C SER A 378 -1.08 -2.64 -24.70
N GLN A 379 -1.40 -3.87 -24.31
CA GLN A 379 -0.69 -4.59 -23.25
C GLN A 379 0.73 -4.99 -23.68
N GLU A 380 0.88 -5.53 -24.88
CA GLU A 380 2.20 -5.91 -25.43
C GLU A 380 3.12 -4.67 -25.56
N HIS A 381 2.62 -3.59 -26.16
CA HIS A 381 3.38 -2.35 -26.31
C HIS A 381 3.58 -1.61 -24.98
N GLY A 382 2.67 -1.76 -24.03
CA GLY A 382 2.80 -1.23 -22.66
C GLY A 382 3.76 -2.03 -21.78
N GLY A 383 4.25 -3.19 -22.25
CA GLY A 383 5.26 -4.00 -21.58
C GLY A 383 4.69 -5.03 -20.60
N ILE A 384 3.54 -5.66 -20.91
CA ILE A 384 2.92 -6.71 -20.07
C ILE A 384 3.92 -7.81 -19.71
N ILE A 385 4.87 -8.16 -20.59
CA ILE A 385 5.88 -9.18 -20.34
C ILE A 385 6.77 -8.79 -19.15
N ILE A 386 7.28 -7.56 -19.12
CA ILE A 386 8.15 -7.09 -18.03
C ILE A 386 7.35 -6.84 -16.75
N HIS A 387 6.14 -6.30 -16.86
CA HIS A 387 5.27 -6.04 -15.70
C HIS A 387 4.74 -7.34 -15.08
N GLY A 388 4.35 -8.33 -15.90
CA GLY A 388 4.00 -9.67 -15.41
C GLY A 388 5.16 -10.38 -14.73
N ALA A 389 6.38 -10.19 -15.26
CA ALA A 389 7.58 -10.71 -14.62
C ALA A 389 7.87 -10.10 -13.24
N LYS A 390 7.41 -8.88 -12.94
CA LYS A 390 7.51 -8.30 -11.58
C LYS A 390 6.74 -9.11 -10.56
N LEU A 391 5.51 -9.53 -10.89
CA LEU A 391 4.68 -10.32 -9.99
C LEU A 391 5.27 -11.72 -9.78
N LEU A 392 5.71 -12.37 -10.87
CA LEU A 392 6.44 -13.64 -10.78
C LEU A 392 7.66 -13.53 -9.88
N TYR A 393 8.48 -12.50 -10.09
CA TYR A 393 9.69 -12.25 -9.31
C TYR A 393 9.35 -12.06 -7.83
N ALA A 394 8.34 -11.23 -7.52
CA ALA A 394 7.94 -10.95 -6.14
C ALA A 394 7.55 -12.22 -5.39
N PHE A 395 6.70 -13.06 -5.97
CA PHE A 395 6.30 -14.33 -5.35
C PHE A 395 7.46 -15.33 -5.23
N ALA A 396 8.31 -15.43 -6.26
CA ALA A 396 9.45 -16.34 -6.24
C ALA A 396 10.54 -15.92 -5.24
N GLU A 397 10.74 -14.61 -5.04
CA GLU A 397 11.69 -14.06 -4.08
C GLU A 397 11.19 -14.14 -2.64
N ALA A 398 9.89 -14.04 -2.41
CA ALA A 398 9.28 -14.00 -1.09
C ALA A 398 9.59 -15.25 -0.26
N THR A 399 10.08 -15.02 0.97
CA THR A 399 10.51 -16.03 1.95
C THR A 399 9.49 -16.29 3.06
N VAL A 400 8.49 -15.41 3.21
CA VAL A 400 7.39 -15.59 4.17
C VAL A 400 6.56 -16.86 3.87
N PRO A 401 5.78 -17.37 4.83
CA PRO A 401 4.81 -18.41 4.58
C PRO A 401 3.88 -18.04 3.42
N LYS A 402 3.70 -18.95 2.46
CA LYS A 402 2.82 -18.76 1.30
C LYS A 402 1.86 -19.93 1.18
N VAL A 403 0.56 -19.64 1.15
CA VAL A 403 -0.50 -20.63 0.96
C VAL A 403 -1.38 -20.17 -0.20
N THR A 404 -1.60 -21.05 -1.17
CA THR A 404 -2.47 -20.79 -2.32
C THR A 404 -3.71 -21.66 -2.28
N VAL A 405 -4.86 -21.09 -2.60
CA VAL A 405 -6.13 -21.78 -2.82
C VAL A 405 -6.58 -21.50 -4.25
N ILE A 406 -6.58 -22.53 -5.09
CA ILE A 406 -7.09 -22.44 -6.46
C ILE A 406 -8.60 -22.65 -6.40
N THR A 407 -9.36 -21.59 -6.63
CA THR A 407 -10.83 -21.64 -6.51
C THR A 407 -11.51 -22.09 -7.80
N ARG A 408 -10.96 -21.69 -8.97
CA ARG A 408 -11.49 -22.09 -10.27
C ARG A 408 -10.38 -22.11 -11.34
N LYS A 409 -10.28 -21.11 -12.22
CA LYS A 409 -9.31 -21.09 -13.32
C LYS A 409 -7.88 -20.87 -12.84
N ALA A 410 -6.96 -21.61 -13.42
CA ALA A 410 -5.53 -21.48 -13.22
C ALA A 410 -4.82 -21.84 -14.54
N TYR A 411 -4.77 -20.87 -15.50
CA TYR A 411 -4.35 -21.17 -16.85
C TYR A 411 -3.00 -20.56 -17.22
N GLY A 412 -2.20 -21.37 -17.91
CA GLY A 412 -0.97 -20.95 -18.60
C GLY A 412 0.08 -20.37 -17.65
N GLY A 413 0.77 -19.33 -18.11
CA GLY A 413 1.80 -18.66 -17.32
C GLY A 413 1.25 -17.97 -16.06
N ALA A 414 0.00 -17.54 -16.06
CA ALA A 414 -0.62 -16.90 -14.92
C ALA A 414 -0.79 -17.86 -13.73
N TYR A 415 -1.12 -19.14 -13.97
CA TYR A 415 -1.04 -20.19 -12.95
C TYR A 415 0.33 -20.22 -12.25
N CYS A 416 1.41 -20.17 -13.03
CA CYS A 416 2.75 -20.16 -12.44
C CYS A 416 2.99 -18.93 -11.57
N VAL A 417 2.53 -17.75 -12.04
CA VAL A 417 2.80 -16.45 -11.43
C VAL A 417 2.03 -16.26 -10.12
N MET A 418 0.79 -16.77 -10.04
CA MET A 418 -0.09 -16.61 -8.87
C MET A 418 0.27 -17.57 -7.73
N ALA A 419 1.54 -17.56 -7.32
CA ALA A 419 2.06 -18.34 -6.20
C ALA A 419 1.86 -19.85 -6.36
N SER A 420 2.26 -20.41 -7.51
CA SER A 420 2.22 -21.86 -7.71
C SER A 420 3.25 -22.59 -6.84
N LYS A 421 3.05 -23.90 -6.67
CA LYS A 421 4.00 -24.81 -5.99
C LYS A 421 5.42 -24.68 -6.54
N HIS A 422 5.54 -24.45 -7.85
CA HIS A 422 6.82 -24.40 -8.57
C HIS A 422 7.69 -23.19 -8.23
N ILE A 423 7.09 -22.09 -7.72
CA ILE A 423 7.80 -20.89 -7.32
C ILE A 423 7.86 -20.71 -5.80
N ARG A 424 8.08 -21.82 -5.09
CA ARG A 424 8.33 -21.86 -3.63
C ARG A 424 7.09 -21.62 -2.77
N THR A 425 5.86 -21.84 -3.25
CA THR A 425 4.70 -21.81 -2.37
C THR A 425 4.67 -23.06 -1.50
N ASP A 426 4.46 -22.87 -0.19
CA ASP A 426 4.61 -23.92 0.82
C ASP A 426 3.46 -24.93 0.74
N VAL A 427 2.20 -24.42 0.68
CA VAL A 427 1.00 -25.24 0.62
C VAL A 427 0.08 -24.76 -0.50
N ASN A 428 -0.29 -25.66 -1.41
CA ASN A 428 -1.23 -25.38 -2.49
C ASN A 428 -2.48 -26.27 -2.33
N LEU A 429 -3.61 -25.62 -2.12
CA LEU A 429 -4.92 -26.23 -2.00
C LEU A 429 -5.73 -25.94 -3.28
N ALA A 430 -6.63 -26.82 -3.64
CA ALA A 430 -7.56 -26.59 -4.73
C ALA A 430 -8.99 -26.95 -4.31
N TRP A 431 -9.96 -26.22 -4.84
CA TRP A 431 -11.36 -26.62 -4.76
C TRP A 431 -11.69 -27.63 -5.87
N PRO A 432 -12.76 -28.42 -5.75
CA PRO A 432 -13.19 -29.32 -6.82
C PRO A 432 -13.52 -28.62 -8.14
N THR A 433 -13.87 -27.33 -8.07
CA THR A 433 -14.14 -26.45 -9.22
C THR A 433 -12.88 -25.93 -9.92
N ALA A 434 -11.68 -26.29 -9.42
CA ALA A 434 -10.43 -25.81 -10.00
C ALA A 434 -10.17 -26.42 -11.39
N GLU A 435 -9.78 -25.56 -12.32
CA GLU A 435 -9.41 -25.91 -13.69
C GLU A 435 -7.94 -25.52 -13.92
N ILE A 436 -7.03 -26.50 -13.83
CA ILE A 436 -5.59 -26.26 -13.93
C ILE A 436 -5.09 -26.77 -15.29
N ALA A 437 -4.75 -25.86 -16.21
CA ALA A 437 -4.41 -26.23 -17.58
C ALA A 437 -3.49 -25.20 -18.27
N VAL A 438 -2.91 -25.60 -19.42
CA VAL A 438 -2.12 -24.68 -20.24
C VAL A 438 -2.99 -23.56 -20.81
N MET A 439 -4.25 -23.86 -21.14
CA MET A 439 -5.26 -22.90 -21.61
C MET A 439 -6.65 -23.50 -21.41
N GLY A 440 -7.68 -22.67 -21.46
CA GLY A 440 -9.07 -23.14 -21.37
C GLY A 440 -9.42 -24.17 -22.46
N ALA A 441 -10.29 -25.12 -22.12
CA ALA A 441 -10.63 -26.26 -22.97
C ALA A 441 -11.13 -25.87 -24.35
N GLU A 442 -11.94 -24.81 -24.49
CA GLU A 442 -12.42 -24.31 -25.79
C GLU A 442 -11.30 -23.87 -26.73
N GLY A 443 -10.29 -23.18 -26.19
CA GLY A 443 -9.11 -22.77 -26.96
C GLY A 443 -8.26 -23.95 -27.38
N ALA A 444 -8.03 -24.88 -26.44
CA ALA A 444 -7.24 -26.08 -26.65
C ALA A 444 -7.88 -27.00 -27.73
N VAL A 445 -9.20 -27.18 -27.69
CA VAL A 445 -9.96 -27.95 -28.70
C VAL A 445 -9.78 -27.36 -30.10
N GLY A 446 -9.82 -26.03 -30.23
CA GLY A 446 -9.61 -25.35 -31.52
C GLY A 446 -8.23 -25.59 -32.13
N ILE A 447 -7.22 -25.88 -31.31
CA ILE A 447 -5.84 -26.18 -31.74
C ILE A 447 -5.66 -27.69 -31.98
N LEU A 448 -5.99 -28.51 -30.98
CA LEU A 448 -5.71 -29.96 -30.99
C LEU A 448 -6.56 -30.72 -31.99
N TYR A 449 -7.84 -30.37 -32.10
CA TYR A 449 -8.83 -31.08 -32.90
C TYR A 449 -9.24 -30.34 -34.16
N ARG A 450 -8.45 -29.36 -34.61
CA ARG A 450 -8.76 -28.47 -35.74
C ARG A 450 -9.18 -29.23 -37.01
N ARG A 451 -8.51 -30.37 -37.33
CA ARG A 451 -8.84 -31.19 -38.50
C ARG A 451 -10.15 -31.90 -38.30
N GLU A 452 -10.35 -32.61 -37.19
CA GLU A 452 -11.57 -33.34 -36.87
C GLU A 452 -12.81 -32.44 -36.87
N LEU A 453 -12.67 -31.22 -36.32
CA LEU A 453 -13.74 -30.21 -36.31
C LEU A 453 -14.09 -29.70 -37.71
N ASN A 454 -13.08 -29.57 -38.60
CA ASN A 454 -13.32 -29.15 -39.97
C ASN A 454 -14.08 -30.21 -40.79
N ASP A 455 -13.82 -31.50 -40.51
CA ASP A 455 -14.40 -32.65 -41.21
C ASP A 455 -15.75 -33.09 -40.60
N ALA A 456 -16.13 -32.56 -39.44
CA ALA A 456 -17.37 -32.93 -38.74
C ALA A 456 -18.62 -32.38 -39.47
N THR A 457 -19.66 -33.18 -39.55
CA THR A 457 -20.97 -32.79 -40.13
C THR A 457 -21.69 -31.76 -39.28
N ASP A 458 -21.61 -31.88 -37.94
CA ASP A 458 -22.06 -30.90 -36.96
C ASP A 458 -20.83 -30.43 -36.14
N LYS A 459 -20.30 -29.27 -36.53
CA LYS A 459 -19.08 -28.71 -35.93
C LYS A 459 -19.27 -28.27 -34.49
N ASP A 460 -20.45 -27.78 -34.15
CA ASP A 460 -20.75 -27.25 -32.82
C ASP A 460 -20.98 -28.41 -31.84
N ALA A 461 -21.67 -29.46 -32.23
CA ALA A 461 -21.82 -30.67 -31.42
C ALA A 461 -20.47 -31.38 -31.21
N ALA A 462 -19.65 -31.50 -32.27
CA ALA A 462 -18.33 -32.09 -32.17
C ALA A 462 -17.39 -31.27 -31.26
N ARG A 463 -17.44 -29.96 -31.38
CA ARG A 463 -16.68 -29.04 -30.48
C ARG A 463 -17.08 -29.22 -29.04
N ARG A 464 -18.39 -29.17 -28.72
CA ARG A 464 -18.89 -29.36 -27.34
C ARG A 464 -18.44 -30.70 -26.75
N ALA A 465 -18.54 -31.79 -27.52
CA ALA A 465 -18.11 -33.11 -27.09
C ALA A 465 -16.59 -33.15 -26.76
N LYS A 466 -15.75 -32.50 -27.60
CA LYS A 466 -14.30 -32.42 -27.38
C LYS A 466 -13.91 -31.52 -26.21
N VAL A 467 -14.68 -30.45 -25.95
CA VAL A 467 -14.48 -29.59 -24.78
C VAL A 467 -14.72 -30.38 -23.51
N LEU A 468 -15.85 -31.08 -23.40
CA LEU A 468 -16.16 -31.94 -22.24
C LEU A 468 -15.11 -33.03 -22.03
N GLU A 469 -14.68 -33.73 -23.12
CA GLU A 469 -13.62 -34.73 -23.04
C GLU A 469 -12.31 -34.14 -22.49
N LEU A 470 -11.95 -32.91 -22.90
CA LEU A 470 -10.72 -32.28 -22.49
C LEU A 470 -10.80 -31.77 -21.03
N GLU A 471 -11.95 -31.23 -20.63
CA GLU A 471 -12.20 -30.79 -19.25
C GLU A 471 -12.11 -31.99 -18.30
N GLU A 472 -12.80 -33.06 -18.57
CA GLU A 472 -12.76 -34.27 -17.76
C GLU A 472 -11.36 -34.89 -17.66
N LYS A 473 -10.59 -34.85 -18.74
CA LYS A 473 -9.30 -35.53 -18.83
C LYS A 473 -8.12 -34.70 -18.34
N PHE A 474 -8.14 -33.36 -18.46
CA PHE A 474 -6.97 -32.50 -18.23
C PHE A 474 -7.25 -31.26 -17.40
N ALA A 475 -8.40 -30.62 -17.52
CA ALA A 475 -8.70 -29.36 -16.86
C ALA A 475 -9.47 -29.57 -15.54
N ASN A 476 -8.84 -30.25 -14.59
CA ASN A 476 -9.38 -30.51 -13.27
C ASN A 476 -8.26 -30.56 -12.22
N PRO A 477 -8.56 -30.43 -10.92
CA PRO A 477 -7.53 -30.37 -9.88
C PRO A 477 -6.85 -31.71 -9.63
N TYR A 478 -7.47 -32.83 -9.98
CA TYR A 478 -6.97 -34.16 -9.65
C TYR A 478 -5.73 -34.52 -10.45
N VAL A 479 -5.65 -34.11 -11.71
CA VAL A 479 -4.44 -34.31 -12.55
C VAL A 479 -3.22 -33.57 -11.95
N ALA A 480 -3.42 -32.40 -11.40
CA ALA A 480 -2.35 -31.66 -10.73
C ALA A 480 -2.00 -32.28 -9.37
N ALA A 481 -3.00 -32.76 -8.62
CA ALA A 481 -2.81 -33.44 -7.34
C ALA A 481 -2.04 -34.77 -7.51
N GLU A 482 -2.34 -35.59 -8.53
CA GLU A 482 -1.61 -36.81 -8.86
C GLU A 482 -0.11 -36.57 -9.14
N ARG A 483 0.25 -35.35 -9.55
CA ARG A 483 1.64 -34.93 -9.78
C ARG A 483 2.28 -34.25 -8.59
N GLY A 484 1.54 -34.05 -7.49
CA GLY A 484 2.02 -33.31 -6.32
C GLY A 484 2.14 -31.79 -6.53
N PHE A 485 1.45 -31.21 -7.52
CA PHE A 485 1.40 -29.77 -7.75
C PHE A 485 0.34 -29.09 -6.90
N VAL A 486 -0.66 -29.85 -6.45
CA VAL A 486 -1.65 -29.50 -5.44
C VAL A 486 -1.49 -30.47 -4.28
N ASP A 487 -1.33 -29.96 -3.07
CA ASP A 487 -1.12 -30.79 -1.87
C ASP A 487 -2.41 -31.46 -1.41
N GLU A 488 -3.57 -30.80 -1.58
CA GLU A 488 -4.87 -31.34 -1.23
C GLU A 488 -5.98 -30.68 -2.06
N VAL A 489 -6.92 -31.49 -2.55
CA VAL A 489 -8.20 -31.01 -3.06
C VAL A 489 -9.18 -30.99 -1.88
N ILE A 490 -9.65 -29.82 -1.50
CA ILE A 490 -10.43 -29.59 -0.29
C ILE A 490 -11.90 -29.26 -0.59
N GLU A 491 -12.79 -29.63 0.33
CA GLU A 491 -14.15 -29.07 0.35
C GLU A 491 -14.07 -27.56 0.61
N PRO A 492 -14.71 -26.70 -0.22
CA PRO A 492 -14.63 -25.25 -0.06
C PRO A 492 -15.02 -24.76 1.34
N ALA A 493 -16.01 -25.36 1.97
CA ALA A 493 -16.42 -25.08 3.34
C ALA A 493 -15.28 -25.20 4.37
N GLN A 494 -14.26 -26.03 4.10
CA GLN A 494 -13.12 -26.29 4.99
C GLN A 494 -11.93 -25.34 4.76
N THR A 495 -12.06 -24.35 3.88
CA THR A 495 -10.93 -23.49 3.51
C THR A 495 -10.33 -22.75 4.72
N ARG A 496 -11.16 -22.11 5.57
CA ARG A 496 -10.67 -21.40 6.77
C ARG A 496 -9.85 -22.29 7.70
N PRO A 497 -10.37 -23.41 8.24
CA PRO A 497 -9.59 -24.25 9.14
C PRO A 497 -8.33 -24.83 8.48
N LYS A 498 -8.34 -25.12 7.18
CA LYS A 498 -7.16 -25.59 6.45
C LYS A 498 -6.09 -24.52 6.34
N LEU A 499 -6.46 -23.27 6.02
CA LEU A 499 -5.54 -22.14 5.98
C LEU A 499 -4.92 -21.86 7.36
N ILE A 500 -5.72 -21.84 8.42
CA ILE A 500 -5.21 -21.61 9.79
C ILE A 500 -4.21 -22.70 10.20
N ARG A 501 -4.50 -23.98 9.87
CA ARG A 501 -3.57 -25.08 10.15
C ARG A 501 -2.27 -24.98 9.34
N ALA A 502 -2.37 -24.65 8.05
CA ALA A 502 -1.19 -24.45 7.20
C ALA A 502 -0.31 -23.31 7.72
N LEU A 503 -0.90 -22.16 8.07
CA LEU A 503 -0.18 -21.04 8.65
C LEU A 503 0.45 -21.38 10.01
N SER A 504 -0.22 -22.19 10.83
CA SER A 504 0.33 -22.66 12.11
C SER A 504 1.50 -23.62 11.92
N LEU A 505 1.44 -24.52 10.92
CA LEU A 505 2.54 -25.38 10.54
C LEU A 505 3.77 -24.57 10.12
N LEU A 506 3.53 -23.49 9.37
CA LEU A 506 4.58 -22.64 8.78
C LEU A 506 5.08 -21.52 9.71
N GLU A 507 4.59 -21.45 10.94
CA GLU A 507 4.94 -20.39 11.89
C GLU A 507 6.45 -20.22 12.11
N ASN A 508 7.17 -21.33 12.12
CA ASN A 508 8.62 -21.35 12.30
C ASN A 508 9.38 -21.53 10.98
N LYS A 509 8.74 -21.27 9.84
CA LYS A 509 9.41 -21.33 8.54
C LYS A 509 10.66 -20.44 8.55
N ARG A 510 11.78 -20.99 8.09
CA ARG A 510 13.02 -20.24 7.83
C ARG A 510 13.45 -20.54 6.40
N ASP A 511 13.39 -19.53 5.57
CA ASP A 511 13.81 -19.58 4.19
C ASP A 511 14.71 -18.38 3.90
N SER A 512 15.59 -18.50 2.93
CA SER A 512 16.53 -17.43 2.59
C SER A 512 16.86 -17.43 1.11
N ASN A 513 17.09 -16.26 0.58
CA ASN A 513 17.61 -16.08 -0.76
C ASN A 513 19.16 -16.18 -0.76
N PRO A 514 19.79 -16.54 -1.89
CA PRO A 514 21.24 -16.50 -2.01
C PRO A 514 21.79 -15.12 -1.61
N PRO A 515 22.95 -15.05 -0.92
CA PRO A 515 23.57 -13.79 -0.54
C PRO A 515 23.79 -12.88 -1.75
N ARG A 516 23.31 -11.63 -1.68
CA ARG A 516 23.44 -10.63 -2.74
C ARG A 516 23.27 -9.22 -2.18
N LYS A 517 23.72 -8.19 -2.87
CA LYS A 517 23.48 -6.80 -2.46
C LYS A 517 21.98 -6.47 -2.46
N HIS A 518 21.30 -6.85 -3.51
CA HIS A 518 19.83 -6.76 -3.71
C HIS A 518 19.44 -7.63 -4.91
N GLY A 519 18.14 -7.91 -5.07
CA GLY A 519 17.62 -8.51 -6.28
C GLY A 519 17.63 -7.51 -7.45
N ASN A 520 17.81 -8.00 -8.68
CA ASN A 520 17.64 -7.21 -9.90
C ASN A 520 16.24 -7.50 -10.46
N ILE A 521 15.23 -6.99 -9.78
CA ILE A 521 13.85 -7.11 -10.24
C ILE A 521 13.66 -6.33 -11.55
N PRO A 522 12.91 -6.83 -12.52
CA PRO A 522 12.58 -6.06 -13.73
C PRO A 522 11.74 -4.85 -13.34
N LEU A 523 12.31 -3.63 -13.44
CA LEU A 523 11.68 -2.35 -13.02
C LEU A 523 10.82 -1.76 -14.13
#